data_9c58dd1fa2d531b33dbbac6de5f1a610
#
_entry.id   9c58dd1fa2d531b33dbbac6de5f1a610
#
_cell.length_a   1.000
_cell.length_b   1.000
_cell.length_c   1.000
_cell.angle_alpha   90.00
_cell.angle_beta   90.00
_cell.angle_gamma   90.00
#
_symmetry.space_group_name_H-M   'P 1'
#
loop_
_entity.id
_entity.type
_entity.pdbx_description
1 polymer ?
#
loop_
_entity_poly.entity_id
_entity_poly.type
_entity_poly.pdbx_seq_one_letter_code
_entity_poly.pdbx_strand_id
1 'polypeptide(L)'
;GEYKDANDTLVQGGKDVLRDLIKNAKNFPLEGVLNLDNIWNNVLNYNEKGIKNYSIGLGNSDNYFKLAFGEWTVVTGIPNSGKSDIVDQICCNMATKYGFRCAMFSPESFPYEGHIKRIANKLNAKNCANDDLNNTKDFIQEHFNWVKIDLENLTLKGILKAFKELVFQKGINICVIDPYNMLDHSAQRDYSYVGRILSQITQFCQQTKTHLFLVAHPRKIESIEG
;
A
#
# COMPACT_ATOMS: atom_id res chain seq x y z
N GLY A 1 6.02 18.08 -34.45
CA GLY A 1 7.05 18.98 -35.02
C GLY A 1 6.62 19.40 -36.41
N GLU A 2 7.09 20.53 -36.89
CA GLU A 2 6.77 21.14 -38.18
C GLU A 2 7.34 20.31 -39.35
N TYR A 3 8.37 19.47 -39.09
CA TYR A 3 9.04 18.62 -40.06
C TYR A 3 8.97 17.14 -39.63
N LYS A 4 8.88 16.25 -40.65
CA LYS A 4 8.71 14.80 -40.43
C LYS A 4 9.99 14.11 -39.94
N ASP A 5 11.12 14.48 -40.50
CA ASP A 5 12.44 13.92 -40.20
C ASP A 5 13.57 14.90 -40.51
N ALA A 6 14.83 14.51 -40.27
CA ALA A 6 16.00 15.37 -40.47
C ALA A 6 16.20 15.74 -41.94
N ASN A 7 15.87 14.85 -42.90
CA ASN A 7 15.95 15.13 -44.32
C ASN A 7 14.89 16.16 -44.75
N ASP A 8 13.68 16.00 -44.27
CA ASP A 8 12.59 16.95 -44.52
C ASP A 8 12.92 18.35 -43.93
N THR A 9 13.50 18.39 -42.72
CA THR A 9 14.02 19.61 -42.13
C THR A 9 15.11 20.27 -42.96
N LEU A 10 16.04 19.48 -43.54
CA LEU A 10 17.13 20.00 -44.36
C LEU A 10 16.62 20.56 -45.66
N VAL A 11 15.67 19.88 -46.29
CA VAL A 11 15.11 20.24 -47.64
C VAL A 11 14.19 21.46 -47.51
N GLN A 12 13.34 21.53 -46.51
CA GLN A 12 12.33 22.57 -46.37
C GLN A 12 12.79 23.73 -45.47
N GLY A 13 13.54 23.44 -44.39
CA GLY A 13 13.98 24.43 -43.39
C GLY A 13 15.43 24.93 -43.59
N GLY A 14 16.24 24.17 -44.36
CA GLY A 14 17.63 24.51 -44.60
C GLY A 14 18.60 24.07 -43.50
N LYS A 15 19.91 24.25 -43.78
CA LYS A 15 21.01 23.78 -42.93
C LYS A 15 21.00 24.43 -41.53
N ASP A 16 20.62 25.69 -41.41
CA ASP A 16 20.70 26.42 -40.16
C ASP A 16 19.59 25.98 -39.19
N VAL A 17 18.37 25.74 -39.73
CA VAL A 17 17.25 25.19 -38.93
C VAL A 17 17.60 23.78 -38.43
N LEU A 18 18.17 22.92 -39.27
CA LEU A 18 18.59 21.60 -38.86
C LEU A 18 19.69 21.66 -37.81
N ARG A 19 20.67 22.56 -37.95
CA ARG A 19 21.75 22.75 -36.98
C ARG A 19 21.20 23.22 -35.58
N ASP A 20 20.24 24.12 -35.60
CA ASP A 20 19.60 24.62 -34.37
C ASP A 20 18.76 23.54 -33.70
N LEU A 21 18.03 22.72 -34.47
CA LEU A 21 17.32 21.56 -33.94
C LEU A 21 18.26 20.55 -33.28
N ILE A 22 19.41 20.27 -33.92
CA ILE A 22 20.42 19.37 -33.33
C ILE A 22 21.04 19.95 -32.07
N LYS A 23 21.39 21.25 -32.05
CA LYS A 23 21.95 21.91 -30.87
C LYS A 23 20.97 21.95 -29.69
N ASN A 24 19.68 22.12 -29.97
CA ASN A 24 18.63 22.19 -28.96
C ASN A 24 17.95 20.85 -28.70
N ALA A 25 18.43 19.77 -29.32
CA ALA A 25 17.91 18.42 -29.12
C ALA A 25 18.09 18.03 -27.64
N LYS A 26 17.00 17.69 -26.99
CA LYS A 26 17.02 17.11 -25.64
C LYS A 26 17.35 15.62 -25.73
N ASN A 27 18.18 15.16 -24.79
CA ASN A 27 18.46 13.73 -24.69
C ASN A 27 17.13 12.96 -24.52
N PHE A 28 16.98 11.88 -25.30
CA PHE A 28 15.85 10.97 -25.12
C PHE A 28 15.93 10.35 -23.72
N PRO A 29 14.84 10.38 -22.93
CA PRO A 29 14.86 9.78 -21.60
C PRO A 29 15.17 8.28 -21.73
N LEU A 30 16.23 7.84 -21.07
CA LEU A 30 16.54 6.41 -21.00
C LEU A 30 15.54 5.74 -20.07
N GLU A 31 14.95 4.64 -20.52
CA GLU A 31 14.04 3.85 -19.70
C GLU A 31 14.77 3.32 -18.45
N GLY A 32 14.15 3.48 -17.28
CA GLY A 32 14.74 3.07 -16.00
C GLY A 32 15.84 4.00 -15.46
N VAL A 33 16.19 5.09 -16.14
CA VAL A 33 17.14 6.09 -15.65
C VAL A 33 16.43 7.32 -15.12
N LEU A 34 16.73 7.67 -13.87
CA LEU A 34 16.16 8.83 -13.22
C LEU A 34 16.79 10.12 -13.77
N ASN A 35 15.99 11.03 -14.31
CA ASN A 35 16.44 12.34 -14.71
C ASN A 35 16.30 13.33 -13.53
N LEU A 36 17.39 13.91 -13.09
CA LEU A 36 17.42 14.86 -11.96
C LEU A 36 16.53 16.08 -12.19
N ASP A 37 16.47 16.61 -13.42
CA ASP A 37 15.63 17.78 -13.72
C ASP A 37 14.14 17.50 -13.43
N ASN A 38 13.70 16.25 -13.65
CA ASN A 38 12.31 15.85 -13.41
C ASN A 38 11.96 15.70 -11.93
N ILE A 39 12.94 15.46 -11.06
CA ILE A 39 12.73 15.22 -9.64
C ILE A 39 13.28 16.32 -8.74
N TRP A 40 13.99 17.33 -9.29
CA TRP A 40 14.69 18.33 -8.49
C TRP A 40 13.76 19.06 -7.51
N ASN A 41 12.58 19.44 -7.96
CA ASN A 41 11.57 20.06 -7.09
C ASN A 41 11.14 19.12 -5.94
N ASN A 42 11.10 17.81 -6.19
CA ASN A 42 10.81 16.84 -5.13
C ASN A 42 11.96 16.75 -4.13
N VAL A 43 13.23 16.88 -4.60
CA VAL A 43 14.40 16.93 -3.72
C VAL A 43 14.35 18.16 -2.82
N LEU A 44 14.03 19.34 -3.36
CA LEU A 44 13.87 20.56 -2.58
C LEU A 44 12.73 20.42 -1.54
N ASN A 45 11.58 19.92 -1.95
CA ASN A 45 10.46 19.65 -1.05
C ASN A 45 10.83 18.65 0.06
N TYR A 46 11.59 17.60 -0.28
CA TYR A 46 12.08 16.64 0.70
C TYR A 46 13.06 17.29 1.70
N ASN A 47 13.95 18.16 1.24
CA ASN A 47 14.87 18.87 2.10
C ASN A 47 14.16 19.80 3.10
N GLU A 48 13.07 20.44 2.67
CA GLU A 48 12.30 21.36 3.51
C GLU A 48 11.35 20.65 4.48
N LYS A 49 10.66 19.61 4.03
CA LYS A 49 9.50 18.99 4.73
C LYS A 49 9.76 17.57 5.20
N GLY A 50 10.82 16.93 4.71
CA GLY A 50 11.06 15.49 4.94
C GLY A 50 9.99 14.59 4.35
N ILE A 51 9.96 13.34 4.80
CA ILE A 51 8.89 12.38 4.48
C ILE A 51 7.65 12.72 5.32
N LYS A 52 6.50 12.81 4.67
CA LYS A 52 5.24 13.02 5.38
C LYS A 52 4.87 11.76 6.16
N ASN A 53 4.89 11.88 7.47
CA ASN A 53 4.55 10.82 8.40
C ASN A 53 3.22 11.11 9.10
N TYR A 54 2.47 10.05 9.40
CA TYR A 54 1.16 10.14 10.03
C TYR A 54 1.17 9.42 11.37
N SER A 55 0.72 10.10 12.43
CA SER A 55 0.53 9.53 13.75
C SER A 55 -0.56 8.46 13.71
N ILE A 56 -0.27 7.28 14.25
CA ILE A 56 -1.21 6.16 14.28
C ILE A 56 -2.30 6.28 15.37
N GLY A 57 -2.19 7.26 16.25
CA GLY A 57 -3.19 7.54 17.28
C GLY A 57 -3.20 6.54 18.43
N LEU A 58 -2.07 5.92 18.75
CA LEU A 58 -1.90 4.97 19.84
C LEU A 58 -1.06 5.54 21.00
N GLY A 59 -1.31 6.80 21.36
CA GLY A 59 -0.66 7.45 22.49
C GLY A 59 0.87 7.49 22.35
N ASN A 60 1.60 7.00 23.34
CA ASN A 60 3.06 7.03 23.35
C ASN A 60 3.72 6.27 22.21
N SER A 61 3.03 5.31 21.57
CA SER A 61 3.56 4.57 20.42
C SER A 61 3.83 5.46 19.22
N ASP A 62 3.16 6.62 19.12
CA ASP A 62 3.39 7.61 18.06
C ASP A 62 4.79 8.25 18.09
N ASN A 63 5.52 8.12 19.19
CA ASN A 63 6.90 8.59 19.30
C ASN A 63 7.88 7.63 18.62
N TYR A 64 7.51 6.36 18.46
CA TYR A 64 8.37 5.30 17.96
C TYR A 64 7.96 4.80 16.58
N PHE A 65 6.68 4.88 16.26
CA PHE A 65 6.15 4.41 14.98
C PHE A 65 5.16 5.43 14.40
N LYS A 66 5.38 5.77 13.13
CA LYS A 66 4.49 6.59 12.32
C LYS A 66 4.30 5.93 10.97
N LEU A 67 3.14 6.11 10.38
CA LEU A 67 2.83 5.57 9.06
C LEU A 67 3.35 6.49 7.97
N ALA A 68 4.05 5.94 6.97
CA ALA A 68 4.44 6.63 5.75
C ALA A 68 3.92 5.86 4.52
N PHE A 69 3.57 6.58 3.47
CA PHE A 69 3.17 5.97 2.21
C PHE A 69 4.37 5.53 1.39
N GLY A 70 4.20 4.44 0.63
CA GLY A 70 5.27 3.78 -0.09
C GLY A 70 6.05 2.76 0.74
N GLU A 71 5.63 2.55 1.97
CA GLU A 71 6.22 1.62 2.94
C GLU A 71 5.23 0.54 3.37
N TRP A 72 5.73 -0.47 4.04
CA TRP A 72 4.93 -1.53 4.63
C TRP A 72 5.46 -1.94 6.00
N THR A 73 4.59 -2.50 6.84
CA THR A 73 4.90 -2.88 8.22
C THR A 73 4.50 -4.31 8.47
N VAL A 74 5.39 -5.10 9.07
CA VAL A 74 5.06 -6.43 9.59
C VAL A 74 4.59 -6.31 11.03
N VAL A 75 3.42 -6.88 11.31
CA VAL A 75 2.90 -7.04 12.67
C VAL A 75 2.98 -8.52 13.03
N THR A 76 3.82 -8.85 13.97
CA THR A 76 4.04 -10.24 14.40
C THR A 76 3.91 -10.40 15.91
N GLY A 77 3.68 -11.62 16.36
CA GLY A 77 3.51 -11.96 17.75
C GLY A 77 2.80 -13.29 17.91
N ILE A 78 2.79 -13.82 19.14
CA ILE A 78 2.14 -15.10 19.45
C ILE A 78 0.65 -15.08 19.10
N PRO A 79 0.00 -16.24 18.84
CA PRO A 79 -1.45 -16.31 18.64
C PRO A 79 -2.20 -15.61 19.78
N ASN A 80 -3.32 -14.98 19.45
CA ASN A 80 -4.20 -14.27 20.39
C ASN A 80 -3.55 -13.07 21.13
N SER A 81 -2.45 -12.52 20.62
CA SER A 81 -1.80 -11.33 21.22
C SER A 81 -2.40 -9.99 20.77
N GLY A 82 -3.52 -10.00 20.04
CA GLY A 82 -4.20 -8.78 19.60
C GLY A 82 -3.62 -8.12 18.34
N LYS A 83 -2.83 -8.84 17.52
CA LYS A 83 -2.23 -8.30 16.28
C LYS A 83 -3.27 -7.68 15.34
N SER A 84 -4.28 -8.46 14.98
CA SER A 84 -5.38 -8.00 14.12
C SER A 84 -6.14 -6.84 14.76
N ASP A 85 -6.33 -6.90 16.08
CA ASP A 85 -7.07 -5.90 16.82
C ASP A 85 -6.35 -4.53 16.84
N ILE A 86 -5.01 -4.53 16.99
CA ILE A 86 -4.23 -3.28 16.92
C ILE A 86 -4.18 -2.71 15.50
N VAL A 87 -4.09 -3.55 14.46
CA VAL A 87 -4.15 -3.10 13.06
C VAL A 87 -5.51 -2.50 12.74
N ASP A 88 -6.60 -3.14 13.16
CA ASP A 88 -7.96 -2.60 13.03
C ASP A 88 -8.07 -1.24 13.72
N GLN A 89 -7.52 -1.09 14.94
CA GLN A 89 -7.54 0.18 15.67
C GLN A 89 -6.75 1.27 14.93
N ILE A 90 -5.57 0.94 14.38
CA ILE A 90 -4.80 1.89 13.57
C ILE A 90 -5.62 2.32 12.34
N CYS A 91 -6.23 1.38 11.62
CA CYS A 91 -7.09 1.69 10.48
C CYS A 91 -8.25 2.62 10.85
N CYS A 92 -8.92 2.36 11.98
CA CYS A 92 -9.99 3.23 12.49
C CYS A 92 -9.46 4.64 12.82
N ASN A 93 -8.34 4.75 13.50
CA ASN A 93 -7.71 6.03 13.83
C ASN A 93 -7.33 6.82 12.56
N MET A 94 -6.77 6.13 11.56
CA MET A 94 -6.37 6.73 10.29
C MET A 94 -7.58 7.20 9.47
N ALA A 95 -8.64 6.41 9.44
CA ALA A 95 -9.88 6.79 8.79
C ALA A 95 -10.51 8.03 9.46
N THR A 96 -10.62 8.01 10.79
CA THR A 96 -11.23 9.11 11.56
C THR A 96 -10.39 10.39 11.51
N LYS A 97 -9.06 10.29 11.67
CA LYS A 97 -8.20 11.46 11.81
C LYS A 97 -7.81 12.09 10.48
N TYR A 98 -7.61 11.27 9.45
CA TYR A 98 -7.06 11.71 8.16
C TYR A 98 -7.99 11.44 6.97
N GLY A 99 -9.14 10.81 7.16
CA GLY A 99 -10.05 10.41 6.10
C GLY A 99 -9.49 9.29 5.21
N PHE A 100 -8.54 8.48 5.70
CA PHE A 100 -7.93 7.43 4.91
C PHE A 100 -8.90 6.27 4.66
N ARG A 101 -8.74 5.65 3.51
CA ARG A 101 -9.50 4.47 3.09
C ARG A 101 -8.65 3.23 3.17
N CYS A 102 -9.23 2.15 3.69
CA CYS A 102 -8.58 0.89 3.96
C CYS A 102 -9.13 -0.22 3.04
N ALA A 103 -8.25 -1.07 2.50
CA ALA A 103 -8.59 -2.33 1.86
C ALA A 103 -8.06 -3.48 2.71
N MET A 104 -8.94 -4.40 3.11
CA MET A 104 -8.64 -5.45 4.07
C MET A 104 -8.84 -6.83 3.45
N PHE A 105 -7.78 -7.62 3.40
CA PHE A 105 -7.84 -9.05 3.13
C PHE A 105 -7.61 -9.77 4.47
N SER A 106 -8.70 -10.21 5.10
CA SER A 106 -8.70 -10.82 6.44
C SER A 106 -9.59 -12.06 6.47
N PRO A 107 -9.17 -13.17 5.84
CA PRO A 107 -9.97 -14.38 5.76
C PRO A 107 -10.24 -15.04 7.13
N GLU A 108 -9.34 -14.90 8.11
CA GLU A 108 -9.57 -15.39 9.47
C GLU A 108 -10.65 -14.60 10.23
N SER A 109 -10.98 -13.42 9.77
CA SER A 109 -12.05 -12.60 10.36
C SER A 109 -13.44 -12.98 9.83
N PHE A 110 -13.59 -14.14 9.17
CA PHE A 110 -14.90 -14.66 8.77
C PHE A 110 -15.69 -15.16 10.01
N PRO A 111 -17.01 -14.87 10.12
CA PRO A 111 -17.82 -14.13 9.15
C PRO A 111 -17.52 -12.61 9.17
N TYR A 112 -17.56 -12.00 7.98
CA TYR A 112 -17.21 -10.56 7.83
C TYR A 112 -18.12 -9.63 8.65
N GLU A 113 -19.35 -10.04 8.94
CA GLU A 113 -20.29 -9.34 9.81
C GLU A 113 -19.68 -9.10 11.20
N GLY A 114 -18.97 -10.09 11.73
CA GLY A 114 -18.26 -9.98 13.00
C GLY A 114 -17.11 -8.98 12.93
N HIS A 115 -16.35 -8.97 11.83
CA HIS A 115 -15.28 -7.98 11.61
C HIS A 115 -15.83 -6.57 11.45
N ILE A 116 -16.89 -6.39 10.65
CA ILE A 116 -17.55 -5.10 10.47
C ILE A 116 -18.05 -4.56 11.80
N LYS A 117 -18.70 -5.41 12.62
CA LYS A 117 -19.14 -5.03 13.98
C LYS A 117 -17.96 -4.63 14.87
N ARG A 118 -16.83 -5.33 14.81
CA ARG A 118 -15.61 -4.99 15.56
C ARG A 118 -15.07 -3.62 15.15
N ILE A 119 -15.02 -3.31 13.86
CA ILE A 119 -14.65 -1.98 13.35
C ILE A 119 -15.62 -0.90 13.86
N ALA A 120 -16.95 -1.14 13.78
CA ALA A 120 -17.94 -0.21 14.32
C ALA A 120 -17.77 0.05 15.81
N ASN A 121 -17.53 -1.00 16.59
CA ASN A 121 -17.26 -0.86 18.02
C ASN A 121 -16.04 0.01 18.32
N LYS A 122 -14.96 -0.13 17.54
CA LYS A 122 -13.75 0.69 17.67
C LYS A 122 -14.01 2.15 17.29
N LEU A 123 -14.73 2.40 16.22
CA LEU A 123 -15.09 3.76 15.77
C LEU A 123 -15.93 4.49 16.82
N ASN A 124 -16.82 3.78 17.50
CA ASN A 124 -17.73 4.35 18.52
C ASN A 124 -17.17 4.24 19.95
N ALA A 125 -16.02 3.61 20.14
CA ALA A 125 -15.43 3.32 21.47
C ALA A 125 -16.40 2.63 22.45
N LYS A 126 -17.34 1.83 21.93
CA LYS A 126 -18.33 1.08 22.71
C LYS A 126 -18.82 -0.17 21.97
N ASN A 127 -19.51 -1.05 22.68
CA ASN A 127 -20.23 -2.15 22.02
C ASN A 127 -21.52 -1.60 21.39
N CYS A 128 -21.57 -1.56 20.07
CA CYS A 128 -22.64 -0.95 19.29
C CYS A 128 -23.94 -1.77 19.34
N ALA A 129 -25.07 -1.08 19.59
CA ALA A 129 -26.41 -1.58 19.28
C ALA A 129 -26.74 -1.34 17.78
N ASN A 130 -27.92 -1.80 17.34
CA ASN A 130 -28.32 -1.69 15.93
C ASN A 130 -28.36 -0.24 15.42
N ASP A 131 -28.82 0.70 16.25
CA ASP A 131 -28.88 2.12 15.90
C ASP A 131 -27.48 2.71 15.70
N ASP A 132 -26.53 2.35 16.56
CA ASP A 132 -25.12 2.75 16.42
C ASP A 132 -24.53 2.20 15.12
N LEU A 133 -24.82 0.94 14.79
CA LEU A 133 -24.37 0.30 13.56
C LEU A 133 -24.94 1.02 12.33
N ASN A 134 -26.25 1.35 12.34
CA ASN A 134 -26.88 2.08 11.26
C ASN A 134 -26.24 3.49 11.07
N ASN A 135 -25.98 4.20 12.16
CA ASN A 135 -25.35 5.52 12.13
C ASN A 135 -23.89 5.49 11.64
N THR A 136 -23.19 4.37 11.84
CA THR A 136 -21.79 4.21 11.45
C THR A 136 -21.63 3.62 10.05
N LYS A 137 -22.72 3.09 9.47
CA LYS A 137 -22.71 2.35 8.18
C LYS A 137 -22.04 3.11 7.04
N ASP A 138 -22.47 4.35 6.82
CA ASP A 138 -21.99 5.15 5.68
C ASP A 138 -20.50 5.45 5.81
N PHE A 139 -20.03 5.75 7.03
CA PHE A 139 -18.61 5.93 7.31
C PHE A 139 -17.80 4.66 7.02
N ILE A 140 -18.29 3.49 7.47
CA ILE A 140 -17.63 2.21 7.20
C ILE A 140 -17.61 1.94 5.70
N GLN A 141 -18.72 2.15 5.00
CA GLN A 141 -18.81 1.94 3.55
C GLN A 141 -17.85 2.82 2.76
N GLU A 142 -17.62 4.05 3.21
CA GLU A 142 -16.69 4.97 2.58
C GLU A 142 -15.23 4.59 2.83
N HIS A 143 -14.90 4.21 4.07
CA HIS A 143 -13.51 4.08 4.51
C HIS A 143 -12.97 2.65 4.54
N PHE A 144 -13.81 1.62 4.55
CA PHE A 144 -13.38 0.22 4.67
C PHE A 144 -13.89 -0.64 3.53
N ASN A 145 -12.99 -1.41 2.94
CA ASN A 145 -13.29 -2.30 1.82
C ASN A 145 -12.72 -3.68 2.10
N TRP A 146 -13.57 -4.70 2.18
CA TRP A 146 -13.16 -6.09 2.36
C TRP A 146 -12.92 -6.74 1.01
N VAL A 147 -11.77 -7.37 0.85
CA VAL A 147 -11.39 -8.11 -0.35
C VAL A 147 -11.67 -9.58 -0.10
N LYS A 148 -12.56 -10.15 -0.92
CA LYS A 148 -12.81 -11.59 -0.97
C LYS A 148 -12.17 -12.15 -2.22
N ILE A 149 -11.31 -13.15 -2.05
CA ILE A 149 -10.63 -13.82 -3.16
C ILE A 149 -10.98 -15.31 -3.11
N ASP A 150 -11.32 -15.87 -4.25
CA ASP A 150 -11.58 -17.29 -4.38
C ASP A 150 -10.28 -18.09 -4.20
N LEU A 151 -10.40 -19.32 -3.68
CA LEU A 151 -9.25 -20.18 -3.35
C LEU A 151 -8.28 -20.36 -4.53
N GLU A 152 -8.80 -20.44 -5.76
CA GLU A 152 -7.99 -20.59 -6.98
C GLU A 152 -7.03 -19.39 -7.22
N ASN A 153 -7.40 -18.21 -6.74
CA ASN A 153 -6.67 -16.97 -6.87
C ASN A 153 -5.99 -16.50 -5.58
N LEU A 154 -5.99 -17.36 -4.54
CA LEU A 154 -5.44 -17.05 -3.22
C LEU A 154 -3.91 -17.01 -3.23
N THR A 155 -3.37 -16.09 -3.99
CA THR A 155 -1.94 -15.79 -4.09
C THR A 155 -1.67 -14.35 -3.71
N LEU A 156 -0.46 -14.03 -3.26
CA LEU A 156 -0.07 -12.63 -3.03
C LEU A 156 -0.34 -11.76 -4.26
N LYS A 157 0.00 -12.25 -5.45
CA LYS A 157 -0.23 -11.53 -6.71
C LYS A 157 -1.70 -11.21 -6.93
N GLY A 158 -2.60 -12.16 -6.64
CA GLY A 158 -4.06 -11.96 -6.73
C GLY A 158 -4.55 -10.89 -5.77
N ILE A 159 -4.08 -10.93 -4.51
CA ILE A 159 -4.43 -9.94 -3.48
C ILE A 159 -3.92 -8.55 -3.87
N LEU A 160 -2.65 -8.42 -4.25
CA LEU A 160 -2.07 -7.14 -4.66
C LEU A 160 -2.74 -6.57 -5.91
N LYS A 161 -3.20 -7.43 -6.84
CA LYS A 161 -3.99 -7.01 -8.00
C LYS A 161 -5.34 -6.40 -7.54
N ALA A 162 -6.07 -7.06 -6.66
CA ALA A 162 -7.34 -6.56 -6.13
C ALA A 162 -7.15 -5.24 -5.36
N PHE A 163 -6.09 -5.14 -4.55
CA PHE A 163 -5.74 -3.90 -3.87
C PHE A 163 -5.43 -2.78 -4.86
N LYS A 164 -4.67 -3.07 -5.92
CA LYS A 164 -4.32 -2.08 -6.95
C LYS A 164 -5.57 -1.54 -7.64
N GLU A 165 -6.53 -2.40 -7.96
CA GLU A 165 -7.82 -1.99 -8.53
C GLU A 165 -8.58 -1.06 -7.58
N LEU A 166 -8.65 -1.40 -6.28
CA LEU A 166 -9.30 -0.57 -5.26
C LEU A 166 -8.57 0.76 -5.05
N VAL A 167 -7.22 0.80 -5.11
CA VAL A 167 -6.46 2.04 -5.05
C VAL A 167 -6.89 2.98 -6.18
N PHE A 168 -6.97 2.48 -7.41
CA PHE A 168 -7.37 3.33 -8.56
C PHE A 168 -8.85 3.72 -8.54
N GLN A 169 -9.74 2.83 -8.12
CA GLN A 169 -11.19 3.09 -8.15
C GLN A 169 -11.68 3.91 -6.95
N LYS A 170 -11.10 3.69 -5.77
CA LYS A 170 -11.60 4.25 -4.51
C LYS A 170 -10.59 5.08 -3.74
N GLY A 171 -9.34 5.21 -4.22
CA GLY A 171 -8.30 5.98 -3.54
C GLY A 171 -7.89 5.37 -2.19
N ILE A 172 -7.67 4.05 -2.14
CA ILE A 172 -7.19 3.38 -0.92
C ILE A 172 -5.82 3.90 -0.53
N ASN A 173 -5.63 4.13 0.77
CA ASN A 173 -4.40 4.61 1.38
C ASN A 173 -3.68 3.51 2.16
N ILE A 174 -4.44 2.60 2.77
CA ILE A 174 -3.92 1.54 3.64
C ILE A 174 -4.44 0.20 3.15
N CYS A 175 -3.53 -0.78 2.99
CA CYS A 175 -3.85 -2.17 2.68
C CYS A 175 -3.50 -3.05 3.88
N VAL A 176 -4.30 -4.08 4.15
CA VAL A 176 -4.08 -5.04 5.24
C VAL A 176 -4.15 -6.45 4.69
N ILE A 177 -3.15 -7.26 4.98
CA ILE A 177 -3.14 -8.72 4.77
C ILE A 177 -3.05 -9.38 6.13
N ASP A 178 -4.11 -10.09 6.55
CA ASP A 178 -4.23 -10.69 7.87
C ASP A 178 -4.92 -12.07 7.83
N PRO A 179 -4.17 -13.17 7.96
CA PRO A 179 -2.72 -13.22 8.07
C PRO A 179 -2.01 -13.59 6.75
N TYR A 180 -0.71 -13.30 6.68
CA TYR A 180 0.18 -13.75 5.61
C TYR A 180 0.23 -15.27 5.45
N ASN A 181 0.10 -16.00 6.55
CA ASN A 181 0.21 -17.45 6.59
C ASN A 181 -0.90 -18.20 5.82
N MET A 182 -1.99 -17.50 5.48
CA MET A 182 -3.10 -18.05 4.67
C MET A 182 -2.82 -18.03 3.16
N LEU A 183 -1.75 -17.36 2.73
CA LEU A 183 -1.35 -17.38 1.33
C LEU A 183 -0.88 -18.77 0.93
N ASP A 184 -1.17 -19.17 -0.30
CA ASP A 184 -0.73 -20.47 -0.82
C ASP A 184 0.81 -20.56 -0.81
N HIS A 185 1.31 -21.54 -0.06
CA HIS A 185 2.72 -21.86 0.10
C HIS A 185 3.08 -23.17 -0.60
N SER A 186 2.38 -23.55 -1.65
CA SER A 186 2.60 -24.78 -2.41
C SER A 186 4.01 -24.86 -3.02
N ALA A 187 4.67 -23.74 -3.21
CA ALA A 187 6.09 -23.70 -3.57
C ALA A 187 6.97 -23.82 -2.32
N GLN A 188 8.05 -24.58 -2.42
CA GLN A 188 9.04 -24.80 -1.36
C GLN A 188 9.35 -23.49 -0.61
N ARG A 189 9.18 -23.52 0.73
CA ARG A 189 9.41 -22.39 1.64
C ARG A 189 10.92 -22.11 1.78
N ASP A 190 11.54 -21.67 0.70
CA ASP A 190 12.92 -21.24 0.68
C ASP A 190 13.00 -19.73 1.03
N TYR A 191 14.14 -19.32 1.61
CA TYR A 191 14.42 -17.90 1.88
C TYR A 191 14.26 -17.01 0.64
N SER A 192 14.56 -17.56 -0.54
CA SER A 192 14.35 -16.90 -1.83
C SER A 192 12.89 -16.55 -2.12
N TYR A 193 11.95 -17.39 -1.66
CA TYR A 193 10.51 -17.17 -1.80
C TYR A 193 10.04 -15.99 -0.94
N VAL A 194 10.45 -15.96 0.34
CA VAL A 194 10.13 -14.84 1.24
C VAL A 194 10.68 -13.53 0.68
N GLY A 195 11.93 -13.52 0.21
CA GLY A 195 12.55 -12.35 -0.41
C GLY A 195 11.76 -11.81 -1.60
N ARG A 196 11.25 -12.71 -2.48
CA ARG A 196 10.40 -12.32 -3.62
C ARG A 196 9.08 -11.70 -3.18
N ILE A 197 8.43 -12.26 -2.17
CA ILE A 197 7.18 -11.73 -1.61
C ILE A 197 7.38 -10.32 -1.06
N LEU A 198 8.42 -10.13 -0.22
CA LEU A 198 8.72 -8.83 0.35
C LEU A 198 9.05 -7.79 -0.72
N SER A 199 9.79 -8.19 -1.77
CA SER A 199 10.08 -7.33 -2.92
C SER A 199 8.81 -6.92 -3.67
N GLN A 200 7.86 -7.84 -3.88
CA GLN A 200 6.57 -7.52 -4.53
C GLN A 200 5.74 -6.55 -3.69
N ILE A 201 5.69 -6.72 -2.37
CA ILE A 201 5.00 -5.81 -1.46
C ILE A 201 5.65 -4.42 -1.50
N THR A 202 6.98 -4.36 -1.44
CA THR A 202 7.73 -3.10 -1.52
C THR A 202 7.41 -2.36 -2.83
N GLN A 203 7.50 -3.06 -3.95
CA GLN A 203 7.19 -2.49 -5.27
C GLN A 203 5.75 -2.01 -5.36
N PHE A 204 4.80 -2.79 -4.84
CA PHE A 204 3.39 -2.41 -4.78
C PHE A 204 3.19 -1.10 -3.99
N CYS A 205 3.71 -1.02 -2.77
CA CYS A 205 3.57 0.17 -1.92
C CYS A 205 4.18 1.41 -2.58
N GLN A 206 5.37 1.28 -3.17
CA GLN A 206 6.06 2.38 -3.85
C GLN A 206 5.29 2.87 -5.10
N GLN A 207 4.74 1.95 -5.91
CA GLN A 207 4.00 2.29 -7.12
C GLN A 207 2.64 2.91 -6.83
N THR A 208 1.95 2.41 -5.80
CA THR A 208 0.59 2.85 -5.45
C THR A 208 0.56 4.00 -4.44
N LYS A 209 1.70 4.30 -3.81
CA LYS A 209 1.79 5.28 -2.72
C LYS A 209 0.84 4.96 -1.57
N THR A 210 0.71 3.68 -1.24
CA THR A 210 -0.08 3.18 -0.11
C THR A 210 0.84 2.68 1.00
N HIS A 211 0.28 2.46 2.20
CA HIS A 211 0.94 1.70 3.26
C HIS A 211 0.30 0.32 3.36
N LEU A 212 1.11 -0.74 3.58
CA LEU A 212 0.60 -2.09 3.73
C LEU A 212 0.98 -2.66 5.09
N PHE A 213 -0.02 -3.13 5.85
CA PHE A 213 0.18 -3.95 7.05
C PHE A 213 0.15 -5.43 6.67
N LEU A 214 1.20 -6.15 7.03
CA LEU A 214 1.34 -7.58 6.86
C LEU A 214 1.33 -8.26 8.23
N VAL A 215 0.21 -8.90 8.58
CA VAL A 215 0.13 -9.66 9.83
C VAL A 215 0.69 -11.06 9.62
N ALA A 216 1.68 -11.44 10.41
CA ALA A 216 2.33 -12.72 10.32
C ALA A 216 2.34 -13.47 11.66
N HIS A 217 2.06 -14.76 11.61
CA HIS A 217 2.23 -15.65 12.76
C HIS A 217 3.63 -16.24 12.74
N PRO A 218 4.41 -16.10 13.82
CA PRO A 218 5.71 -16.77 13.93
C PRO A 218 5.50 -18.28 13.91
N ARG A 219 6.45 -19.03 13.34
CA ARG A 219 6.47 -20.48 13.49
C ARG A 219 6.64 -20.83 14.96
N LYS A 220 5.96 -21.88 15.42
CA LYS A 220 6.32 -22.51 16.70
C LYS A 220 7.79 -22.91 16.59
N ILE A 221 8.62 -22.40 17.47
CA ILE A 221 9.96 -22.93 17.68
C ILE A 221 9.71 -24.30 18.30
N GLU A 222 9.99 -25.37 17.55
CA GLU A 222 10.07 -26.70 18.15
C GLU A 222 11.12 -26.59 19.27
N SER A 223 10.69 -26.84 20.51
CA SER A 223 11.64 -26.92 21.62
C SER A 223 12.64 -27.98 21.25
N ILE A 224 13.89 -27.58 21.08
CA ILE A 224 15.02 -28.53 21.04
C ILE A 224 15.04 -29.12 22.45
N GLU A 225 14.39 -30.27 22.63
CA GLU A 225 14.61 -31.10 23.82
C GLU A 225 16.07 -31.50 23.78
N GLY A 226 16.86 -30.87 24.66
CA GLY A 226 18.24 -31.24 24.96
C GLY A 226 18.28 -32.36 25.96
#